data_3cc5b332ab304d6b1f94bfe5f79b76ef
#
_entry.id   3cc5b332ab304d6b1f94bfe5f79b76ef
#
_cell.length_a   1.000
_cell.length_b   1.000
_cell.length_c   1.000
_cell.angle_alpha   90.00
_cell.angle_beta   90.00
_cell.angle_gamma   90.00
#
_symmetry.space_group_name_H-M   'P 1'
#
loop_
_entity.id
_entity.type
_entity.pdbx_description
1 polymer ?
#
loop_
_entity_poly.entity_id
_entity_poly.type
_entity_poly.pdbx_seq_one_letter_code
_entity_poly.pdbx_strand_id
1 'polypeptide(L)'
;MSAAHLIYHIPDEPPSFDADDSYVPASLEREGFIHATRDRDELLNVAARFYGDRTRCTVWLIDRNRVDVPVRDEPGADRPEILFPHIFGPLPRASIIAHATIARDHRGAWRWMIPP
;
A
#
# COMPACT_ATOMS: atom_id res chain seq x y z
N MET A 1 -5.21 5.71 -18.15
CA MET A 1 -4.34 6.09 -17.03
C MET A 1 -3.04 5.31 -17.09
N SER A 2 -1.93 5.97 -16.91
CA SER A 2 -0.63 5.30 -16.93
C SER A 2 -0.43 4.49 -15.65
N ALA A 3 0.07 3.27 -15.78
CA ALA A 3 0.42 2.44 -14.61
C ALA A 3 1.48 3.10 -13.72
N ALA A 4 2.28 4.03 -14.26
CA ALA A 4 3.31 4.73 -13.51
C ALA A 4 2.73 5.63 -12.40
N HIS A 5 1.45 5.97 -12.46
CA HIS A 5 0.79 6.79 -11.43
C HIS A 5 0.09 5.95 -10.38
N LEU A 6 0.08 4.63 -10.53
CA LEU A 6 -0.54 3.75 -9.54
C LEU A 6 0.50 3.31 -8.54
N ILE A 7 0.14 3.41 -7.27
CA ILE A 7 0.90 2.81 -6.17
C ILE A 7 -0.05 1.96 -5.35
N TYR A 8 0.52 1.04 -4.58
CA TYR A 8 -0.23 0.01 -3.89
C TYR A 8 0.03 0.08 -2.41
N HIS A 9 -1.01 -0.11 -1.62
CA HIS A 9 -0.91 -0.07 -0.16
C HIS A 9 -1.79 -1.16 0.45
N ILE A 10 -1.25 -1.87 1.43
CA ILE A 10 -2.02 -2.81 2.24
C ILE A 10 -2.49 -2.04 3.48
N PRO A 11 -3.80 -1.71 3.57
CA PRO A 11 -4.27 -0.86 4.65
C PRO A 11 -4.36 -1.58 5.99
N ASP A 12 -4.38 -0.81 7.07
CA ASP A 12 -4.78 -1.31 8.38
C ASP A 12 -6.20 -1.87 8.28
N GLU A 13 -6.50 -2.89 9.08
CA GLU A 13 -7.82 -3.51 9.13
C GLU A 13 -8.35 -3.52 10.55
N PRO A 14 -9.39 -2.71 10.83
CA PRO A 14 -10.06 -1.77 9.91
C PRO A 14 -9.24 -0.50 9.69
N PRO A 15 -9.41 0.14 8.54
CA PRO A 15 -8.73 1.42 8.30
C PRO A 15 -9.40 2.54 9.10
N SER A 16 -8.59 3.49 9.56
CA SER A 16 -9.07 4.68 10.28
C SER A 16 -9.05 5.89 9.39
N PHE A 17 -10.18 6.62 9.37
CA PHE A 17 -10.31 7.87 8.63
C PHE A 17 -10.60 9.01 9.60
N ASP A 18 -10.01 10.16 9.37
CA ASP A 18 -10.21 11.34 10.21
C ASP A 18 -11.46 12.13 9.77
N ALA A 19 -11.68 13.29 10.41
CA ALA A 19 -12.84 14.11 10.14
C ALA A 19 -12.86 14.69 8.71
N ASP A 20 -11.71 14.75 8.07
CA ASP A 20 -11.58 15.23 6.68
C ASP A 20 -11.65 14.09 5.67
N ASP A 21 -12.06 12.90 6.12
CA ASP A 21 -12.17 11.69 5.30
C ASP A 21 -10.83 11.29 4.69
N SER A 22 -9.76 11.44 5.47
CA SER A 22 -8.43 11.01 5.09
C SER A 22 -7.99 9.84 5.96
N TYR A 23 -7.31 8.88 5.32
CA TYR A 23 -6.82 7.68 5.98
C TYR A 23 -5.59 8.00 6.82
N VAL A 24 -5.64 7.58 8.08
CA VAL A 24 -4.58 7.84 9.06
C VAL A 24 -4.20 6.51 9.72
N PRO A 25 -3.27 5.74 9.12
CA PRO A 25 -2.86 4.46 9.71
C PRO A 25 -1.91 4.66 10.88
N ALA A 26 -1.73 3.59 11.66
CA ALA A 26 -0.82 3.61 12.80
C ALA A 26 0.61 3.97 12.42
N SER A 27 1.07 3.57 11.23
CA SER A 27 2.43 3.86 10.78
C SER A 27 2.69 5.35 10.60
N LEU A 28 1.66 6.12 10.24
CA LEU A 28 1.82 7.56 10.07
C LEU A 28 2.19 8.23 11.40
N GLU A 29 1.57 7.80 12.49
CA GLU A 29 1.90 8.32 13.81
C GLU A 29 3.27 7.83 14.29
N ARG A 30 3.58 6.55 14.09
CA ARG A 30 4.83 5.96 14.58
C ARG A 30 6.05 6.38 13.77
N GLU A 31 5.91 6.46 12.45
CA GLU A 31 7.06 6.61 11.55
C GLU A 31 7.02 7.90 10.74
N GLY A 32 5.88 8.60 10.74
CA GLY A 32 5.74 9.85 10.00
C GLY A 32 5.31 9.69 8.56
N PHE A 33 5.07 8.47 8.10
CA PHE A 33 4.65 8.25 6.72
C PHE A 33 3.85 6.95 6.58
N ILE A 34 3.15 6.83 5.46
CA ILE A 34 2.39 5.65 5.07
C ILE A 34 3.23 4.89 4.04
N HIS A 35 3.37 3.59 4.23
CA HIS A 35 4.14 2.73 3.33
C HIS A 35 3.32 2.38 2.09
N ALA A 36 3.90 2.54 0.90
CA ALA A 36 3.30 2.11 -0.35
C ALA A 36 4.35 1.40 -1.22
N THR A 37 3.89 0.76 -2.28
CA THR A 37 4.74 -0.01 -3.18
C THR A 37 4.42 0.39 -4.62
N ARG A 38 5.46 0.52 -5.45
CA ARG A 38 5.31 0.98 -6.84
C ARG A 38 4.91 -0.12 -7.80
N ASP A 39 5.28 -1.36 -7.50
CA ASP A 39 5.22 -2.47 -8.42
C ASP A 39 4.31 -3.58 -7.85
N ARG A 40 3.46 -4.14 -8.72
CA ARG A 40 2.53 -5.20 -8.33
C ARG A 40 3.25 -6.44 -7.79
N ASP A 41 4.36 -6.82 -8.44
CA ASP A 41 5.11 -8.01 -8.00
C ASP A 41 5.83 -7.74 -6.70
N GLU A 42 6.37 -6.55 -6.53
CA GLU A 42 7.02 -6.18 -5.28
C GLU A 42 6.03 -6.15 -4.11
N LEU A 43 4.77 -5.78 -4.36
CA LEU A 43 3.76 -5.83 -3.31
C LEU A 43 3.58 -7.25 -2.75
N LEU A 44 3.65 -8.26 -3.60
CA LEU A 44 3.56 -9.65 -3.14
C LEU A 44 4.75 -10.01 -2.24
N ASN A 45 5.94 -9.48 -2.56
CA ASN A 45 7.12 -9.66 -1.71
C ASN A 45 6.95 -8.95 -0.35
N VAL A 46 6.36 -7.77 -0.35
CA VAL A 46 6.03 -7.04 0.89
C VAL A 46 5.09 -7.87 1.75
N ALA A 47 4.04 -8.45 1.14
CA ALA A 47 3.10 -9.29 1.87
C ALA A 47 3.81 -10.52 2.48
N ALA A 48 4.68 -11.16 1.72
CA ALA A 48 5.42 -12.34 2.20
C ALA A 48 6.32 -11.99 3.38
N ARG A 49 6.88 -10.78 3.41
CA ARG A 49 7.84 -10.36 4.43
C ARG A 49 7.18 -9.84 5.70
N PHE A 50 6.07 -9.11 5.58
CA PHE A 50 5.50 -8.37 6.70
C PHE A 50 4.11 -8.85 7.13
N TYR A 51 3.47 -9.69 6.35
CA TYR A 51 2.11 -10.19 6.63
C TYR A 51 2.07 -11.71 6.65
N GLY A 52 3.13 -12.33 7.16
CA GLY A 52 3.29 -13.78 7.17
C GLY A 52 2.25 -14.54 7.99
N ASP A 53 1.61 -13.87 8.94
CA ASP A 53 0.56 -14.44 9.77
C ASP A 53 -0.82 -14.37 9.13
N ARG A 54 -0.93 -13.80 7.93
CA ARG A 54 -2.21 -13.63 7.24
C ARG A 54 -2.28 -14.52 6.01
N THR A 55 -3.50 -14.85 5.62
CA THR A 55 -3.76 -15.65 4.42
C THR A 55 -4.35 -14.80 3.30
N ARG A 56 -4.78 -13.58 3.61
CA ARG A 56 -5.49 -12.70 2.70
C ARG A 56 -5.31 -11.26 3.11
N CYS A 57 -5.11 -10.37 2.16
CA CYS A 57 -5.02 -8.93 2.40
C CYS A 57 -5.80 -8.16 1.35
N THR A 58 -6.44 -7.08 1.81
CA THR A 58 -6.94 -6.05 0.89
C THR A 58 -5.77 -5.22 0.43
N VAL A 59 -5.80 -4.78 -0.82
CA VAL A 59 -4.82 -3.85 -1.38
C VAL A 59 -5.56 -2.67 -1.97
N TRP A 60 -5.15 -1.47 -1.61
CA TRP A 60 -5.67 -0.26 -2.23
C TRP A 60 -4.80 0.13 -3.40
N LEU A 61 -5.44 0.45 -4.53
CA LEU A 61 -4.81 1.05 -5.68
C LEU A 61 -4.98 2.56 -5.54
N ILE A 62 -3.87 3.27 -5.46
CA ILE A 62 -3.86 4.71 -5.18
C ILE A 62 -3.34 5.43 -6.42
N ASP A 63 -4.08 6.46 -6.84
CA ASP A 63 -3.61 7.38 -7.87
C ASP A 63 -2.69 8.40 -7.21
N ARG A 64 -1.38 8.28 -7.46
CA ARG A 64 -0.38 9.15 -6.86
C ARG A 64 -0.64 10.63 -7.15
N ASN A 65 -1.22 10.93 -8.32
CA ASN A 65 -1.52 12.30 -8.70
C ASN A 65 -2.66 12.94 -7.90
N ARG A 66 -3.43 12.13 -7.19
CA ARG A 66 -4.53 12.63 -6.35
C ARG A 66 -4.14 12.75 -4.88
N VAL A 67 -2.92 12.40 -4.54
CA VAL A 67 -2.41 12.55 -3.17
C VAL A 67 -1.96 13.99 -2.98
N ASP A 68 -2.48 14.66 -1.97
CA ASP A 68 -2.26 16.09 -1.72
C ASP A 68 -1.20 16.36 -0.64
N VAL A 69 -0.51 15.33 -0.19
CA VAL A 69 0.62 15.44 0.73
C VAL A 69 1.89 14.97 0.01
N PRO A 70 3.08 15.29 0.54
CA PRO A 70 4.31 14.84 -0.11
C PRO A 70 4.40 13.33 -0.22
N VAL A 71 4.80 12.84 -1.39
CA VAL A 71 5.10 11.44 -1.63
C VAL A 71 6.55 11.37 -2.12
N ARG A 72 7.38 10.63 -1.41
CA ARG A 72 8.80 10.50 -1.75
C ARG A 72 9.16 9.05 -1.98
N ASP A 73 9.89 8.80 -3.07
CA ASP A 73 10.42 7.48 -3.33
C ASP A 73 11.73 7.33 -2.55
N GLU A 74 11.73 6.43 -1.57
CA GLU A 74 12.86 6.26 -0.66
C GLU A 74 13.30 4.79 -0.61
N PRO A 75 14.59 4.52 -0.37
CA PRO A 75 15.09 3.15 -0.28
C PRO A 75 14.40 2.37 0.84
N GLY A 76 14.13 1.11 0.59
CA GLY A 76 13.62 0.21 1.62
C GLY A 76 14.64 0.01 2.73
N ALA A 77 14.17 -0.15 3.99
CA ALA A 77 15.04 -0.29 5.15
C ALA A 77 15.94 -1.51 5.05
N ASP A 78 15.42 -2.63 4.58
CA ASP A 78 16.15 -3.89 4.44
C ASP A 78 16.37 -4.29 2.98
N ARG A 79 15.89 -3.47 2.04
CA ARG A 79 16.08 -3.65 0.59
C ARG A 79 16.37 -2.31 -0.05
N PRO A 80 17.57 -1.73 0.21
CA PRO A 80 17.87 -0.36 -0.24
C PRO A 80 17.97 -0.21 -1.75
N GLU A 81 18.06 -1.31 -2.49
CA GLU A 81 18.08 -1.29 -3.95
C GLU A 81 16.70 -1.00 -4.54
N ILE A 82 15.62 -1.07 -3.72
CA ILE A 82 14.25 -0.85 -4.17
C ILE A 82 13.73 0.44 -3.54
N LEU A 83 13.12 1.30 -4.38
CA LEU A 83 12.50 2.53 -3.91
C LEU A 83 11.02 2.27 -3.61
N PHE A 84 10.59 2.72 -2.45
CA PHE A 84 9.20 2.63 -2.02
C PHE A 84 8.61 4.03 -1.86
N PRO A 85 7.42 4.30 -2.40
CA PRO A 85 6.75 5.58 -2.15
C PRO A 85 6.37 5.67 -0.68
N HIS A 86 6.82 6.72 0.00
CA HIS A 86 6.43 7.04 1.36
C HIS A 86 5.53 8.26 1.32
N ILE A 87 4.33 8.14 1.87
CA ILE A 87 3.31 9.19 1.84
C ILE A 87 3.35 9.91 3.18
N PHE A 88 3.74 11.19 3.16
CA PHE A 88 4.01 11.97 4.37
C PHE A 88 2.81 12.80 4.80
N GLY A 89 1.74 12.13 5.16
CA GLY A 89 0.54 12.76 5.68
C GLY A 89 -0.69 11.90 5.48
N PRO A 90 -1.84 12.34 5.97
CA PRO A 90 -3.09 11.62 5.77
C PRO A 90 -3.42 11.46 4.28
N LEU A 91 -3.92 10.28 3.93
CA LEU A 91 -4.20 9.94 2.54
C LEU A 91 -5.66 10.26 2.22
N PRO A 92 -5.93 11.17 1.26
CA PRO A 92 -7.31 11.46 0.88
C PRO A 92 -8.03 10.22 0.36
N ARG A 93 -9.24 9.99 0.81
CA ARG A 93 -10.04 8.86 0.30
C ARG A 93 -10.16 8.90 -1.23
N ALA A 94 -10.30 10.10 -1.79
CA ALA A 94 -10.46 10.26 -3.24
C ALA A 94 -9.25 9.78 -4.05
N SER A 95 -8.08 9.62 -3.42
CA SER A 95 -6.89 9.08 -4.08
C SER A 95 -6.94 7.56 -4.23
N ILE A 96 -7.80 6.90 -3.47
CA ILE A 96 -7.98 5.43 -3.51
C ILE A 96 -8.96 5.13 -4.62
N ILE A 97 -8.47 4.65 -5.77
CA ILE A 97 -9.29 4.52 -6.97
C ILE A 97 -9.83 3.11 -7.18
N ALA A 98 -9.28 2.12 -6.49
CA ALA A 98 -9.76 0.74 -6.59
C ALA A 98 -9.28 -0.06 -5.39
N HIS A 99 -9.99 -1.16 -5.13
CA HIS A 99 -9.64 -2.15 -4.12
C HIS A 99 -9.39 -3.47 -4.81
N ALA A 100 -8.38 -4.18 -4.37
CA ALA A 100 -8.06 -5.52 -4.87
C ALA A 100 -7.78 -6.43 -3.68
N THR A 101 -7.59 -7.71 -3.96
CA THR A 101 -7.29 -8.69 -2.93
C THR A 101 -6.10 -9.52 -3.37
N ILE A 102 -5.21 -9.80 -2.43
CA ILE A 102 -4.17 -10.82 -2.58
C ILE A 102 -4.43 -11.92 -1.56
N ALA A 103 -4.06 -13.15 -1.90
CA ALA A 103 -4.25 -14.29 -1.01
C ALA A 103 -3.15 -15.31 -1.24
N ARG A 104 -2.92 -16.17 -0.23
CA ARG A 104 -2.00 -17.27 -0.38
C ARG A 104 -2.67 -18.40 -1.16
N ASP A 105 -1.92 -18.99 -2.09
CA ASP A 105 -2.37 -20.19 -2.78
C ASP A 105 -2.11 -21.43 -1.90
N HIS A 106 -2.41 -22.63 -2.45
CA HIS A 106 -2.25 -23.87 -1.70
C HIS A 106 -0.79 -24.20 -1.35
N ARG A 107 0.17 -23.50 -1.96
CA ARG A 107 1.60 -23.62 -1.65
C ARG A 107 2.09 -22.53 -0.70
N GLY A 108 1.19 -21.65 -0.27
CA GLY A 108 1.53 -20.54 0.61
C GLY A 108 2.09 -19.30 -0.10
N ALA A 109 2.13 -19.30 -1.42
CA ALA A 109 2.62 -18.15 -2.18
C ALA A 109 1.52 -17.10 -2.32
N TRP A 110 1.89 -15.83 -2.18
CA TRP A 110 0.96 -14.73 -2.36
C TRP A 110 0.64 -14.51 -3.84
N ARG A 111 -0.63 -14.35 -4.14
CA ARG A 111 -1.13 -14.17 -5.51
C ARG A 111 -2.19 -13.08 -5.55
N TRP A 112 -2.20 -12.32 -6.64
CA TRP A 112 -3.33 -11.43 -6.93
C TRP A 112 -4.54 -12.30 -7.26
N MET A 113 -5.68 -11.96 -6.66
CA MET A 113 -6.94 -12.64 -6.96
C MET A 113 -7.54 -12.07 -8.23
N ILE A 114 -8.14 -12.94 -9.05
CA ILE A 114 -8.77 -12.56 -10.32
C ILE A 114 -10.28 -12.69 -10.19
N PRO A 115 -11.04 -11.66 -10.59
CA PRO A 115 -10.58 -10.33 -10.96
C PRO A 115 -10.07 -9.57 -9.74
N PRO A 116 -9.10 -8.69 -9.90
CA PRO A 116 -8.56 -7.98 -8.76
C PRO A 116 -9.56 -7.06 -8.11
#